data_ac1b45acfa397211dd65bef7920d2ea2
#
_entry.id   ac1b45acfa397211dd65bef7920d2ea2
#
_cell.length_a   1.000
_cell.length_b   1.000
_cell.length_c   1.000
_cell.angle_alpha   90.00
_cell.angle_beta   90.00
_cell.angle_gamma   90.00
#
_symmetry.space_group_name_H-M   'P 1'
#
loop_
_entity.id
_entity.type
_entity.pdbx_description
1 polymer ?
#
loop_
_entity_poly.entity_id
_entity_poly.type
_entity_poly.pdbx_seq_one_letter_code
_entity_poly.pdbx_strand_id
1 'polypeptide(L)'
;MAVYISDIRYNDFRRQIMTVEEVVKKWERYDSIRRVSFPNHSYSEQRSRIIETLLIGMPQQPIFIDDTEYEWNVIDGEERVKAYVDFCIGRLKLTSLYFKMNQYEGKTIDDLSLLAQKNVLGTEITVNVLNPGLSRQERFGIYACLKPRLDSDTLSACRKKIFAPNYDDIVNLAKEIQRRLNIQKRTTVLENEICHLLVAIDYKSSDLHEELYHIDVAANAVLERDDFSLFFRHNVDRIIETLTKTLGKKRYIRYSIFKQGIDYLNALTFIWGDVDEVWLNEMLWQMLNDKRLQPNVNSVDQFYRVLQCLLEKK
;
A
#
# COMPACT_ATOMS: atom_id res chain seq x y z
N MET A 1 -11.69 -13.15 -14.47
CA MET A 1 -12.20 -12.11 -15.40
C MET A 1 -11.45 -10.83 -15.10
N ALA A 2 -10.42 -10.53 -15.88
CA ALA A 2 -9.65 -9.30 -15.68
C ALA A 2 -10.59 -8.10 -15.91
N VAL A 3 -10.81 -7.32 -14.88
CA VAL A 3 -11.53 -6.05 -15.04
C VAL A 3 -10.54 -5.08 -15.71
N TYR A 4 -10.62 -5.01 -17.03
CA TYR A 4 -9.94 -3.95 -17.76
C TYR A 4 -10.53 -2.62 -17.28
N ILE A 5 -9.70 -1.77 -16.66
CA ILE A 5 -10.04 -0.39 -16.31
C ILE A 5 -10.11 0.44 -17.63
N SER A 6 -10.86 -0.05 -18.62
CA SER A 6 -10.97 0.62 -19.92
C SER A 6 -11.95 1.79 -19.93
N ASP A 7 -12.69 2.00 -18.83
CA ASP A 7 -13.81 2.96 -18.79
C ASP A 7 -13.70 4.04 -17.72
N ILE A 8 -12.52 4.27 -17.10
CA ILE A 8 -12.33 5.46 -16.26
C ILE A 8 -12.36 6.67 -17.20
N ARG A 9 -13.51 7.34 -17.23
CA ARG A 9 -13.72 8.53 -18.04
C ARG A 9 -13.28 9.75 -17.23
N TYR A 10 -12.87 10.80 -17.94
CA TYR A 10 -12.58 12.13 -17.38
C TYR A 10 -13.73 12.67 -16.47
N ASN A 11 -14.94 12.16 -16.62
CA ASN A 11 -16.14 12.51 -15.84
C ASN A 11 -16.20 11.85 -14.44
N ASP A 12 -15.27 11.00 -14.08
CA ASP A 12 -15.25 10.32 -12.77
C ASP A 12 -14.66 11.18 -11.65
N PHE A 13 -14.26 12.40 -11.99
CA PHE A 13 -13.77 13.40 -11.04
C PHE A 13 -14.63 14.66 -11.04
N ARG A 14 -15.07 15.06 -9.85
CA ARG A 14 -15.69 16.37 -9.63
C ARG A 14 -14.60 17.34 -9.15
N ARG A 15 -14.27 18.33 -9.96
CA ARG A 15 -13.35 19.39 -9.59
C ARG A 15 -14.04 20.42 -8.68
N GLN A 16 -13.42 20.74 -7.56
CA GLN A 16 -13.83 21.79 -6.62
C GLN A 16 -12.67 22.74 -6.41
N ILE A 17 -12.98 24.01 -6.17
CA ILE A 17 -12.02 25.01 -5.66
C ILE A 17 -12.37 25.21 -4.19
N MET A 18 -11.40 25.01 -3.32
CA MET A 18 -11.53 25.20 -1.88
C MET A 18 -10.38 26.06 -1.38
N THR A 19 -10.62 26.89 -0.39
CA THR A 19 -9.54 27.58 0.31
C THR A 19 -8.81 26.64 1.26
N VAL A 20 -7.58 27.00 1.64
CA VAL A 20 -6.83 26.25 2.66
C VAL A 20 -7.65 26.12 3.94
N GLU A 21 -8.33 27.20 4.36
CA GLU A 21 -9.19 27.18 5.54
C GLU A 21 -10.33 26.14 5.43
N GLU A 22 -10.97 26.06 4.28
CA GLU A 22 -12.05 25.08 4.03
C GLU A 22 -11.52 23.65 4.03
N VAL A 23 -10.34 23.40 3.44
CA VAL A 23 -9.66 22.11 3.47
C VAL A 23 -9.36 21.70 4.92
N VAL A 24 -8.80 22.60 5.73
CA VAL A 24 -8.50 22.35 7.15
C VAL A 24 -9.77 22.05 7.93
N LYS A 25 -10.82 22.88 7.82
CA LYS A 25 -12.11 22.65 8.50
C LYS A 25 -12.73 21.30 8.11
N LYS A 26 -12.63 20.93 6.84
CA LYS A 26 -13.16 19.65 6.37
C LYS A 26 -12.35 18.49 6.95
N TRP A 27 -11.02 18.58 6.95
CA TRP A 27 -10.15 17.58 7.57
C TRP A 27 -10.43 17.40 9.06
N GLU A 28 -10.50 18.48 9.84
CA GLU A 28 -10.76 18.41 11.28
C GLU A 28 -12.10 17.73 11.61
N ARG A 29 -13.12 17.96 10.78
CA ARG A 29 -14.44 17.32 10.95
C ARG A 29 -14.39 15.81 10.84
N TYR A 30 -13.51 15.26 9.97
CA TYR A 30 -13.41 13.83 9.71
C TYR A 30 -12.30 13.15 10.52
N ASP A 31 -11.23 13.87 10.87
CA ASP A 31 -10.10 13.35 11.65
C ASP A 31 -10.42 13.18 13.14
N SER A 32 -11.52 13.76 13.64
CA SER A 32 -12.02 13.46 14.99
C SER A 32 -12.29 11.97 15.21
N ILE A 33 -12.39 11.17 14.13
CA ILE A 33 -12.61 9.72 14.13
C ILE A 33 -11.29 8.96 14.02
N ARG A 34 -10.24 9.52 13.42
CA ARG A 34 -8.92 8.91 13.25
C ARG A 34 -7.83 9.78 13.86
N ARG A 35 -7.53 9.62 15.14
CA ARG A 35 -6.34 10.20 15.76
C ARG A 35 -5.09 9.52 15.19
N VAL A 36 -4.61 10.02 14.06
CA VAL A 36 -3.29 9.66 13.56
C VAL A 36 -2.26 10.29 14.50
N SER A 37 -1.54 9.48 15.25
CA SER A 37 -0.38 9.93 16.00
C SER A 37 0.63 10.53 15.02
N PHE A 38 0.99 11.77 15.24
CA PHE A 38 2.05 12.45 14.50
C PHE A 38 3.38 12.22 15.22
N PRO A 39 4.26 11.34 14.78
CA PRO A 39 5.64 11.34 15.23
C PRO A 39 6.53 11.92 14.13
N ASN A 40 7.44 12.74 14.55
CA ASN A 40 8.75 13.03 14.03
C ASN A 40 9.01 14.40 13.41
N HIS A 41 9.97 15.06 14.05
CA HIS A 41 10.62 16.32 13.65
C HIS A 41 11.21 16.30 12.21
N SER A 42 11.44 15.12 11.61
CA SER A 42 12.03 15.00 10.27
C SER A 42 11.13 15.49 9.12
N TYR A 43 9.82 15.64 9.35
CA TYR A 43 8.88 16.16 8.36
C TYR A 43 8.63 17.67 8.46
N SER A 44 9.12 18.34 9.50
CA SER A 44 8.88 19.77 9.73
C SER A 44 9.44 20.64 8.61
N GLU A 45 10.63 20.35 8.10
CA GLU A 45 11.24 21.07 6.99
C GLU A 45 10.45 20.94 5.69
N GLN A 46 10.03 19.71 5.34
CA GLN A 46 9.23 19.47 4.14
C GLN A 46 7.88 20.17 4.21
N ARG A 47 7.20 20.12 5.37
CA ARG A 47 5.93 20.81 5.61
C ARG A 47 6.10 22.32 5.61
N SER A 48 7.19 22.83 6.19
CA SER A 48 7.51 24.26 6.15
C SER A 48 7.66 24.77 4.71
N ARG A 49 8.30 23.99 3.83
CA ARG A 49 8.39 24.33 2.40
C ARG A 49 7.04 24.36 1.70
N ILE A 50 6.11 23.49 2.07
CA ILE A 50 4.75 23.54 1.54
C ILE A 50 4.07 24.84 1.96
N ILE A 51 4.19 25.23 3.23
CA ILE A 51 3.62 26.51 3.70
C ILE A 51 4.32 27.71 3.07
N GLU A 52 5.64 27.62 2.87
CA GLU A 52 6.40 28.65 2.16
C GLU A 52 5.82 28.93 0.76
N THR A 53 5.39 27.89 0.03
CA THR A 53 4.76 28.07 -1.30
C THR A 53 3.44 28.84 -1.22
N LEU A 54 2.66 28.70 -0.13
CA LEU A 54 1.46 29.49 0.11
C LEU A 54 1.83 30.97 0.38
N LEU A 55 2.84 31.19 1.21
CA LEU A 55 3.28 32.55 1.59
C LEU A 55 3.79 33.37 0.41
N ILE A 56 4.38 32.70 -0.59
CA ILE A 56 4.87 33.38 -1.81
C ILE A 56 3.85 33.36 -2.95
N GLY A 57 2.65 32.83 -2.72
CA GLY A 57 1.57 32.81 -3.70
C GLY A 57 1.77 31.85 -4.88
N MET A 58 2.57 30.79 -4.70
CA MET A 58 2.75 29.78 -5.76
C MET A 58 1.47 28.94 -5.94
N PRO A 59 1.10 28.61 -7.20
CA PRO A 59 0.03 27.66 -7.47
C PRO A 59 0.28 26.33 -6.78
N GLN A 60 -0.75 25.81 -6.12
CA GLN A 60 -0.68 24.52 -5.43
C GLN A 60 -1.04 23.37 -6.37
N GLN A 61 -0.36 22.24 -6.20
CA GLN A 61 -0.76 21.02 -6.91
C GLN A 61 -2.14 20.56 -6.41
N PRO A 62 -2.99 20.01 -7.29
CA PRO A 62 -4.29 19.50 -6.92
C PRO A 62 -4.22 18.43 -5.84
N ILE A 63 -5.21 18.43 -4.95
CA ILE A 63 -5.44 17.35 -3.99
C ILE A 63 -6.48 16.39 -4.57
N PHE A 64 -6.27 15.10 -4.42
CA PHE A 64 -7.22 14.07 -4.84
C PHE A 64 -7.86 13.43 -3.61
N ILE A 65 -9.18 13.32 -3.62
CA ILE A 65 -9.97 12.91 -2.46
C ILE A 65 -11.01 11.88 -2.89
N ASP A 66 -11.18 10.88 -2.05
CA ASP A 66 -12.30 9.97 -2.05
C ASP A 66 -13.27 10.43 -0.95
N ASP A 67 -14.37 11.07 -1.35
CA ASP A 67 -15.37 11.64 -0.45
C ASP A 67 -16.54 10.64 -0.34
N THR A 68 -16.42 9.68 0.57
CA THR A 68 -17.55 8.82 0.93
C THR A 68 -18.37 9.49 2.04
N GLU A 69 -19.64 9.07 2.24
CA GLU A 69 -20.56 9.71 3.19
C GLU A 69 -19.99 9.88 4.61
N TYR A 70 -19.03 9.02 4.99
CA TYR A 70 -18.48 8.97 6.34
C TYR A 70 -16.98 9.28 6.42
N GLU A 71 -16.27 9.36 5.31
CA GLU A 71 -14.82 9.51 5.30
C GLU A 71 -14.34 10.43 4.17
N TRP A 72 -13.51 11.39 4.51
CA TRP A 72 -12.81 12.26 3.57
C TRP A 72 -11.37 11.76 3.39
N ASN A 73 -11.18 10.72 2.57
CA ASN A 73 -9.90 10.08 2.39
C ASN A 73 -9.07 10.82 1.34
N VAL A 74 -7.94 11.38 1.77
CA VAL A 74 -6.97 11.97 0.84
C VAL A 74 -6.21 10.86 0.11
N ILE A 75 -6.37 10.81 -1.21
CA ILE A 75 -5.69 9.86 -2.10
C ILE A 75 -4.29 10.34 -2.43
N ASP A 76 -4.20 11.59 -2.85
CA ASP A 76 -2.93 12.28 -3.10
C ASP A 76 -2.96 13.68 -2.52
N GLY A 77 -1.79 14.14 -2.04
CA GLY A 77 -1.65 15.41 -1.36
C GLY A 77 -1.77 15.33 0.16
N GLU A 78 -1.71 14.14 0.77
CA GLU A 78 -1.83 13.96 2.22
C GLU A 78 -0.82 14.80 3.02
N GLU A 79 0.45 14.87 2.60
CA GLU A 79 1.45 15.70 3.29
C GLU A 79 1.17 17.21 3.14
N ARG A 80 0.55 17.63 2.03
CA ARG A 80 0.09 19.01 1.86
C ARG A 80 -1.05 19.34 2.83
N VAL A 81 -2.07 18.47 2.90
CA VAL A 81 -3.18 18.64 3.84
C VAL A 81 -2.68 18.66 5.27
N LYS A 82 -1.80 17.74 5.65
CA LYS A 82 -1.19 17.73 7.00
C LYS A 82 -0.40 19.00 7.28
N ALA A 83 0.36 19.51 6.31
CA ALA A 83 1.09 20.77 6.47
C ALA A 83 0.11 21.93 6.71
N TYR A 84 -0.98 22.02 5.96
CA TYR A 84 -2.00 23.05 6.15
C TYR A 84 -2.63 22.93 7.53
N VAL A 85 -3.06 21.74 7.94
CA VAL A 85 -3.66 21.50 9.25
C VAL A 85 -2.68 21.87 10.36
N ASP A 86 -1.46 21.28 10.36
CA ASP A 86 -0.48 21.52 11.44
C ASP A 86 -0.09 22.99 11.57
N PHE A 87 -0.01 23.70 10.45
CA PHE A 87 0.29 25.13 10.46
C PHE A 87 -0.89 25.95 10.98
N CYS A 88 -2.10 25.71 10.47
CA CYS A 88 -3.30 26.46 10.85
C CYS A 88 -3.70 26.27 12.31
N ILE A 89 -3.36 25.13 12.93
CA ILE A 89 -3.60 24.90 14.38
C ILE A 89 -2.39 25.24 15.25
N GLY A 90 -1.36 25.90 14.70
CA GLY A 90 -0.18 26.38 15.43
C GLY A 90 0.82 25.30 15.86
N ARG A 91 0.71 24.06 15.36
CA ARG A 91 1.63 22.96 15.67
C ARG A 91 2.92 23.01 14.87
N LEU A 92 2.88 23.52 13.64
CA LEU A 92 4.05 23.63 12.78
C LEU A 92 4.70 25.00 12.96
N LYS A 93 5.97 25.01 13.40
CA LYS A 93 6.86 26.17 13.33
C LYS A 93 7.65 26.09 12.03
N LEU A 94 7.65 27.16 11.26
CA LEU A 94 8.36 27.22 10.00
C LEU A 94 9.88 27.11 10.21
N THR A 95 10.54 26.25 9.46
CA THR A 95 11.98 26.04 9.56
C THR A 95 12.58 25.67 8.21
N SER A 96 13.84 26.01 8.00
CA SER A 96 14.61 25.68 6.79
C SER A 96 13.92 26.21 5.51
N LEU A 97 13.43 27.44 5.56
CA LEU A 97 12.77 28.11 4.43
C LEU A 97 13.78 28.36 3.29
N TYR A 98 13.37 28.01 2.06
CA TYR A 98 14.26 28.02 0.90
C TYR A 98 14.45 29.44 0.31
N PHE A 99 13.40 30.25 0.28
CA PHE A 99 13.42 31.59 -0.30
C PHE A 99 13.96 32.68 0.65
N LYS A 100 14.73 32.32 1.68
CA LYS A 100 15.32 33.26 2.66
C LYS A 100 14.27 34.17 3.30
N MET A 101 13.10 33.65 3.56
CA MET A 101 12.02 34.37 4.24
C MET A 101 12.28 34.42 5.75
N ASN A 102 13.47 34.93 6.14
CA ASN A 102 13.94 34.97 7.54
C ASN A 102 12.91 35.57 8.51
N GLN A 103 12.06 36.46 8.00
CA GLN A 103 10.97 37.07 8.79
C GLN A 103 9.91 36.06 9.24
N TYR A 104 9.83 34.90 8.63
CA TYR A 104 8.88 33.84 8.96
C TYR A 104 9.55 32.62 9.62
N GLU A 105 10.88 32.57 9.65
CA GLU A 105 11.60 31.47 10.31
C GLU A 105 11.25 31.41 11.80
N GLY A 106 10.94 30.20 12.29
CA GLY A 106 10.52 29.95 13.67
C GLY A 106 9.11 30.33 14.03
N LYS A 107 8.31 30.89 13.09
CA LYS A 107 6.95 31.37 13.34
C LYS A 107 5.91 30.28 13.12
N THR A 108 4.83 30.38 13.87
CA THR A 108 3.55 29.69 13.66
C THR A 108 2.58 30.62 12.92
N ILE A 109 1.37 30.14 12.61
CA ILE A 109 0.33 30.96 12.00
C ILE A 109 0.00 32.20 12.84
N ASP A 110 -0.05 32.06 14.17
CA ASP A 110 -0.41 33.11 15.12
C ASP A 110 0.64 34.25 15.19
N ASP A 111 1.89 33.94 14.84
CA ASP A 111 2.99 34.89 14.81
C ASP A 111 3.04 35.73 13.52
N LEU A 112 2.19 35.38 12.54
CA LEU A 112 2.12 36.08 11.26
C LEU A 112 1.26 37.36 11.37
N SER A 113 1.54 38.33 10.49
CA SER A 113 0.63 39.46 10.32
C SER A 113 -0.75 39.00 9.84
N LEU A 114 -1.79 39.72 10.20
CA LEU A 114 -3.18 39.42 9.77
C LEU A 114 -3.32 39.30 8.25
N LEU A 115 -2.52 40.06 7.49
CA LEU A 115 -2.52 39.99 6.04
C LEU A 115 -1.91 38.67 5.57
N ALA A 116 -0.78 38.23 6.14
CA ALA A 116 -0.14 36.97 5.81
C ALA A 116 -1.01 35.77 6.20
N GLN A 117 -1.67 35.81 7.36
CA GLN A 117 -2.64 34.80 7.78
C GLN A 117 -3.78 34.67 6.75
N LYS A 118 -4.41 35.82 6.38
CA LYS A 118 -5.49 35.84 5.38
C LYS A 118 -5.02 35.28 4.02
N ASN A 119 -3.82 35.63 3.60
CA ASN A 119 -3.27 35.10 2.33
C ASN A 119 -3.10 33.57 2.38
N VAL A 120 -2.53 33.03 3.45
CA VAL A 120 -2.39 31.57 3.61
C VAL A 120 -3.76 30.88 3.66
N LEU A 121 -4.66 31.33 4.52
CA LEU A 121 -5.98 30.73 4.72
C LEU A 121 -6.87 30.85 3.48
N GLY A 122 -6.78 31.95 2.76
CA GLY A 122 -7.56 32.23 1.56
C GLY A 122 -6.97 31.68 0.26
N THR A 123 -5.79 31.03 0.30
CA THR A 123 -5.22 30.42 -0.91
C THR A 123 -6.13 29.34 -1.46
N GLU A 124 -6.46 29.45 -2.74
CA GLU A 124 -7.30 28.47 -3.44
C GLU A 124 -6.54 27.21 -3.79
N ILE A 125 -7.13 26.06 -3.48
CA ILE A 125 -6.64 24.73 -3.77
C ILE A 125 -7.62 24.01 -4.70
N THR A 126 -7.12 23.44 -5.79
CA THR A 126 -7.93 22.55 -6.61
C THR A 126 -8.05 21.20 -5.91
N VAL A 127 -9.28 20.77 -5.66
CA VAL A 127 -9.62 19.48 -5.07
C VAL A 127 -10.36 18.64 -6.11
N ASN A 128 -9.80 17.53 -6.51
CA ASN A 128 -10.42 16.56 -7.40
C ASN A 128 -11.07 15.47 -6.53
N VAL A 129 -12.39 15.42 -6.52
CA VAL A 129 -13.17 14.48 -5.72
C VAL A 129 -13.57 13.30 -6.61
N LEU A 130 -13.25 12.08 -6.20
CA LEU A 130 -13.66 10.87 -6.90
C LEU A 130 -15.17 10.69 -6.85
N ASN A 131 -15.71 10.10 -7.91
CA ASN A 131 -17.10 9.70 -7.95
C ASN A 131 -17.35 8.59 -6.91
N PRO A 132 -18.34 8.72 -6.02
CA PRO A 132 -18.66 7.70 -5.02
C PRO A 132 -19.09 6.34 -5.60
N GLY A 133 -19.53 6.30 -6.88
CA GLY A 133 -19.91 5.06 -7.57
C GLY A 133 -18.75 4.17 -8.04
N LEU A 134 -17.48 4.58 -7.85
CA LEU A 134 -16.32 3.79 -8.24
C LEU A 134 -16.16 2.54 -7.36
N SER A 135 -15.87 1.41 -7.99
CA SER A 135 -15.48 0.17 -7.31
C SER A 135 -14.13 0.34 -6.56
N ARG A 136 -13.85 -0.56 -5.63
CA ARG A 136 -12.58 -0.56 -4.90
C ARG A 136 -11.38 -0.74 -5.85
N GLN A 137 -11.52 -1.55 -6.89
CA GLN A 137 -10.47 -1.77 -7.88
C GLN A 137 -10.19 -0.51 -8.71
N GLU A 138 -11.23 0.19 -9.16
CA GLU A 138 -11.07 1.46 -9.88
C GLU A 138 -10.39 2.51 -9.00
N ARG A 139 -10.80 2.61 -7.74
CA ARG A 139 -10.15 3.49 -6.75
C ARG A 139 -8.68 3.14 -6.59
N PHE A 140 -8.35 1.85 -6.44
CA PHE A 140 -6.96 1.41 -6.34
C PHE A 140 -6.17 1.77 -7.60
N GLY A 141 -6.72 1.56 -8.80
CA GLY A 141 -6.10 1.93 -10.07
C GLY A 141 -5.78 3.43 -10.12
N ILE A 142 -6.72 4.29 -9.70
CA ILE A 142 -6.50 5.73 -9.61
C ILE A 142 -5.38 6.06 -8.61
N TYR A 143 -5.39 5.46 -7.43
CA TYR A 143 -4.32 5.62 -6.44
C TYR A 143 -2.96 5.24 -7.02
N ALA A 144 -2.89 4.11 -7.71
CA ALA A 144 -1.68 3.62 -8.34
C ALA A 144 -1.14 4.59 -9.40
N CYS A 145 -2.03 5.11 -10.26
CA CYS A 145 -1.65 6.08 -11.32
C CYS A 145 -1.15 7.42 -10.77
N LEU A 146 -1.61 7.84 -9.58
CA LEU A 146 -1.16 9.09 -8.95
C LEU A 146 0.19 8.98 -8.23
N LYS A 147 0.72 7.77 -8.07
CA LYS A 147 2.01 7.56 -7.39
C LYS A 147 3.15 7.43 -8.40
N PRO A 148 4.29 8.10 -8.17
CA PRO A 148 5.42 8.05 -9.08
C PRO A 148 6.10 6.68 -9.12
N ARG A 149 5.89 5.87 -8.11
CA ARG A 149 6.41 4.49 -7.99
C ARG A 149 5.44 3.64 -7.18
N LEU A 150 5.23 2.41 -7.64
CA LEU A 150 4.46 1.39 -6.93
C LEU A 150 5.44 0.42 -6.23
N ASP A 151 6.13 0.93 -5.23
CA ASP A 151 6.91 0.07 -4.34
C ASP A 151 6.02 -0.60 -3.28
N SER A 152 6.60 -1.54 -2.52
CA SER A 152 5.87 -2.30 -1.50
C SER A 152 5.20 -1.41 -0.45
N ASP A 153 5.81 -0.29 -0.10
CA ASP A 153 5.28 0.62 0.91
C ASP A 153 4.06 1.37 0.36
N THR A 154 4.13 1.80 -0.89
CA THR A 154 3.03 2.47 -1.60
C THR A 154 1.84 1.53 -1.82
N LEU A 155 2.10 0.31 -2.30
CA LEU A 155 1.07 -0.72 -2.49
C LEU A 155 0.37 -1.07 -1.17
N SER A 156 1.13 -1.29 -0.09
CA SER A 156 0.58 -1.55 1.24
C SER A 156 -0.28 -0.39 1.73
N ALA A 157 0.18 0.85 1.58
CA ALA A 157 -0.57 2.03 1.99
C ALA A 157 -1.90 2.17 1.21
N CYS A 158 -1.89 1.93 -0.10
CA CYS A 158 -3.09 1.94 -0.93
C CYS A 158 -4.06 0.83 -0.53
N ARG A 159 -3.58 -0.41 -0.36
CA ARG A 159 -4.41 -1.55 0.02
C ARG A 159 -5.05 -1.37 1.39
N LYS A 160 -4.32 -0.84 2.38
CA LYS A 160 -4.87 -0.52 3.71
C LYS A 160 -6.03 0.46 3.65
N LYS A 161 -5.95 1.45 2.78
CA LYS A 161 -7.02 2.44 2.63
C LYS A 161 -8.28 1.88 1.97
N ILE A 162 -8.11 0.99 0.99
CA ILE A 162 -9.19 0.56 0.10
C ILE A 162 -9.81 -0.77 0.53
N PHE A 163 -9.00 -1.72 0.98
CA PHE A 163 -9.41 -3.09 1.24
C PHE A 163 -9.44 -3.47 2.73
N ALA A 164 -9.38 -2.49 3.66
CA ALA A 164 -9.68 -2.79 5.05
C ALA A 164 -11.16 -3.24 5.21
N PRO A 165 -11.48 -4.18 6.12
CA PRO A 165 -10.57 -4.84 7.06
C PRO A 165 -9.78 -6.03 6.49
N ASN A 166 -10.11 -6.53 5.30
CA ASN A 166 -9.50 -7.75 4.74
C ASN A 166 -7.97 -7.67 4.65
N TYR A 167 -7.44 -6.50 4.29
CA TYR A 167 -6.00 -6.31 4.22
C TYR A 167 -5.31 -6.30 5.61
N ASP A 168 -6.04 -6.04 6.68
CA ASP A 168 -5.49 -6.08 8.05
C ASP A 168 -5.09 -7.51 8.46
N ASP A 169 -5.77 -8.54 7.96
CA ASP A 169 -5.40 -9.95 8.17
C ASP A 169 -4.00 -10.23 7.57
N ILE A 170 -3.73 -9.70 6.36
CA ILE A 170 -2.42 -9.83 5.71
C ILE A 170 -1.33 -9.11 6.51
N VAL A 171 -1.61 -7.90 6.99
CA VAL A 171 -0.66 -7.11 7.81
C VAL A 171 -0.31 -7.84 9.10
N ASN A 172 -1.31 -8.44 9.76
CA ASN A 172 -1.11 -9.18 10.98
C ASN A 172 -0.28 -10.44 10.74
N LEU A 173 -0.57 -11.18 9.68
CA LEU A 173 0.20 -12.35 9.28
C LEU A 173 1.65 -12.00 8.92
N ALA A 174 1.87 -10.93 8.17
CA ALA A 174 3.22 -10.48 7.80
C ALA A 174 4.07 -10.15 9.04
N LYS A 175 3.48 -9.47 10.03
CA LYS A 175 4.15 -9.18 11.32
C LYS A 175 4.48 -10.46 12.07
N GLU A 176 3.55 -11.41 12.12
CA GLU A 176 3.75 -12.69 12.80
C GLU A 176 4.85 -13.51 12.13
N ILE A 177 4.87 -13.61 10.81
CA ILE A 177 5.93 -14.28 10.06
C ILE A 177 7.28 -13.61 10.30
N GLN A 178 7.33 -12.28 10.24
CA GLN A 178 8.55 -11.52 10.52
C GLN A 178 9.11 -11.87 11.89
N ARG A 179 8.24 -11.92 12.89
CA ARG A 179 8.62 -12.25 14.28
C ARG A 179 9.07 -13.71 14.43
N ARG A 180 8.30 -14.69 13.90
CA ARG A 180 8.60 -16.13 14.04
C ARG A 180 9.88 -16.54 13.31
N LEU A 181 10.10 -16.01 12.14
CA LEU A 181 11.22 -16.37 11.27
C LEU A 181 12.41 -15.42 11.40
N ASN A 182 12.31 -14.39 12.25
CA ASN A 182 13.33 -13.37 12.45
C ASN A 182 13.84 -12.78 11.11
N ILE A 183 12.93 -12.41 10.22
CA ILE A 183 13.25 -11.86 8.90
C ILE A 183 13.53 -10.37 9.03
N GLN A 184 14.74 -9.95 8.69
CA GLN A 184 15.12 -8.53 8.68
C GLN A 184 14.71 -7.85 7.35
N LYS A 185 13.42 -7.68 7.15
CA LYS A 185 12.84 -6.97 6.01
C LYS A 185 11.63 -6.17 6.48
N ARG A 186 11.27 -5.09 5.75
CA ARG A 186 10.03 -4.36 6.05
C ARG A 186 8.81 -5.25 5.91
N THR A 187 7.84 -5.11 6.80
CA THR A 187 6.60 -5.90 6.76
C THR A 187 5.85 -5.72 5.45
N THR A 188 5.85 -4.52 4.88
CA THR A 188 5.23 -4.19 3.59
C THR A 188 5.70 -5.05 2.43
N VAL A 189 6.97 -5.50 2.46
CA VAL A 189 7.50 -6.46 1.47
C VAL A 189 6.89 -7.84 1.69
N LEU A 190 6.76 -8.28 2.94
CA LEU A 190 6.12 -9.57 3.27
C LEU A 190 4.62 -9.54 2.97
N GLU A 191 3.95 -8.43 3.21
CA GLU A 191 2.56 -8.21 2.85
C GLU A 191 2.33 -8.45 1.35
N ASN A 192 3.21 -7.94 0.49
CA ASN A 192 3.13 -8.18 -0.96
C ASN A 192 3.35 -9.65 -1.33
N GLU A 193 4.32 -10.33 -0.72
CA GLU A 193 4.54 -11.76 -0.99
C GLU A 193 3.31 -12.61 -0.59
N ILE A 194 2.63 -12.24 0.49
CA ILE A 194 1.38 -12.89 0.89
C ILE A 194 0.27 -12.61 -0.12
N CYS A 195 0.16 -11.38 -0.62
CA CYS A 195 -0.80 -11.05 -1.68
C CYS A 195 -0.57 -11.88 -2.95
N HIS A 196 0.69 -12.08 -3.35
CA HIS A 196 1.04 -12.93 -4.49
C HIS A 196 0.68 -14.41 -4.24
N LEU A 197 0.86 -14.89 -3.01
CA LEU A 197 0.43 -16.22 -2.58
C LEU A 197 -1.09 -16.39 -2.72
N LEU A 198 -1.88 -15.39 -2.31
CA LEU A 198 -3.34 -15.41 -2.45
C LEU A 198 -3.77 -15.60 -3.90
N VAL A 199 -3.12 -14.91 -4.84
CA VAL A 199 -3.41 -15.04 -6.27
C VAL A 199 -3.16 -16.48 -6.73
N ALA A 200 -2.02 -17.07 -6.37
CA ALA A 200 -1.68 -18.43 -6.77
C ALA A 200 -2.66 -19.47 -6.19
N ILE A 201 -3.22 -19.23 -5.01
CA ILE A 201 -4.21 -20.13 -4.40
C ILE A 201 -5.59 -20.00 -5.07
N ASP A 202 -6.01 -18.77 -5.39
CA ASP A 202 -7.32 -18.50 -5.96
C ASP A 202 -7.41 -18.91 -7.45
N TYR A 203 -6.37 -18.64 -8.20
CA TYR A 203 -6.30 -18.95 -9.63
C TYR A 203 -5.76 -20.37 -9.89
N LYS A 204 -6.61 -21.36 -9.69
CA LYS A 204 -6.30 -22.78 -10.00
C LYS A 204 -6.38 -23.13 -11.49
N SER A 205 -6.45 -22.16 -12.42
CA SER A 205 -6.78 -22.39 -13.82
C SER A 205 -5.62 -22.08 -14.79
N SER A 206 -5.80 -22.51 -16.05
CA SER A 206 -4.88 -22.30 -17.19
C SER A 206 -4.54 -20.83 -17.47
N ASP A 207 -5.30 -19.89 -16.92
CA ASP A 207 -5.20 -18.45 -17.19
C ASP A 207 -4.23 -17.74 -16.25
N LEU A 208 -3.57 -18.47 -15.34
CA LEU A 208 -2.62 -17.92 -14.37
C LEU A 208 -1.46 -17.15 -15.02
N HIS A 209 -1.11 -17.47 -16.27
CA HIS A 209 -0.02 -16.78 -16.96
C HIS A 209 -0.31 -15.30 -17.22
N GLU A 210 -1.50 -14.97 -17.68
CA GLU A 210 -1.91 -13.56 -17.88
C GLU A 210 -2.06 -12.84 -16.52
N GLU A 211 -2.63 -13.51 -15.53
CA GLU A 211 -2.86 -12.96 -14.21
C GLU A 211 -1.57 -12.66 -13.44
N LEU A 212 -0.50 -13.44 -13.66
CA LEU A 212 0.80 -13.17 -13.05
C LEU A 212 1.47 -11.89 -13.57
N TYR A 213 1.18 -11.46 -14.80
CA TYR A 213 1.62 -10.15 -15.30
C TYR A 213 0.87 -8.99 -14.66
N HIS A 214 -0.35 -9.24 -14.18
CA HIS A 214 -1.22 -8.28 -13.51
C HIS A 214 -1.47 -8.66 -12.05
N ILE A 215 -0.47 -9.26 -11.41
CA ILE A 215 -0.58 -9.89 -10.09
C ILE A 215 -1.13 -8.94 -9.00
N ASP A 216 -0.83 -7.66 -9.08
CA ASP A 216 -1.37 -6.69 -8.13
C ASP A 216 -2.87 -6.45 -8.30
N VAL A 217 -3.37 -6.50 -9.56
CA VAL A 217 -4.80 -6.40 -9.86
C VAL A 217 -5.52 -7.66 -9.41
N ALA A 218 -4.94 -8.82 -9.71
CA ALA A 218 -5.47 -10.11 -9.28
C ALA A 218 -5.53 -10.22 -7.75
N ALA A 219 -4.47 -9.80 -7.05
CA ALA A 219 -4.45 -9.75 -5.59
C ALA A 219 -5.55 -8.86 -5.00
N ASN A 220 -5.82 -7.72 -5.63
CA ASN A 220 -6.90 -6.85 -5.19
C ASN A 220 -8.29 -7.47 -5.41
N ALA A 221 -8.48 -8.23 -6.49
CA ALA A 221 -9.72 -8.97 -6.73
C ALA A 221 -9.96 -10.03 -5.63
N VAL A 222 -8.91 -10.71 -5.20
CA VAL A 222 -9.00 -11.66 -4.08
C VAL A 222 -9.34 -10.94 -2.76
N LEU A 223 -8.74 -9.76 -2.52
CA LEU A 223 -9.04 -8.96 -1.33
C LEU A 223 -10.48 -8.43 -1.28
N GLU A 224 -11.14 -8.32 -2.41
CA GLU A 224 -12.51 -7.81 -2.53
C GLU A 224 -13.59 -8.88 -2.33
N ARG A 225 -13.19 -10.15 -2.16
CA ARG A 225 -14.13 -11.27 -1.97
C ARG A 225 -14.96 -11.10 -0.69
N ASP A 226 -16.26 -11.41 -0.78
CA ASP A 226 -17.15 -11.40 0.38
C ASP A 226 -16.79 -12.47 1.42
N ASP A 227 -16.22 -13.59 0.96
CA ASP A 227 -15.80 -14.72 1.80
C ASP A 227 -14.29 -14.65 2.17
N PHE A 228 -13.62 -13.50 2.00
CA PHE A 228 -12.18 -13.35 2.15
C PHE A 228 -11.65 -13.95 3.45
N SER A 229 -12.24 -13.63 4.59
CA SER A 229 -11.75 -14.11 5.89
C SER A 229 -11.80 -15.64 6.02
N LEU A 230 -12.80 -16.28 5.43
CA LEU A 230 -12.90 -17.75 5.41
C LEU A 230 -11.85 -18.35 4.46
N PHE A 231 -11.75 -17.81 3.25
CA PHE A 231 -10.75 -18.19 2.26
C PHE A 231 -9.32 -18.04 2.80
N PHE A 232 -9.02 -16.92 3.46
CA PHE A 232 -7.72 -16.62 4.03
C PHE A 232 -7.32 -17.63 5.11
N ARG A 233 -8.19 -17.85 6.11
CA ARG A 233 -7.91 -18.81 7.21
C ARG A 233 -7.73 -20.23 6.69
N HIS A 234 -8.60 -20.66 5.76
CA HIS A 234 -8.55 -22.03 5.27
C HIS A 234 -7.29 -22.34 4.46
N ASN A 235 -6.82 -21.39 3.66
CA ASN A 235 -5.75 -21.63 2.70
C ASN A 235 -4.40 -21.04 3.13
N VAL A 236 -4.36 -19.77 3.50
CA VAL A 236 -3.12 -19.02 3.70
C VAL A 236 -2.48 -19.35 5.04
N ASP A 237 -3.25 -19.38 6.11
CA ASP A 237 -2.72 -19.68 7.45
C ASP A 237 -2.04 -21.03 7.48
N ARG A 238 -2.67 -22.05 6.89
CA ARG A 238 -2.11 -23.40 6.79
C ARG A 238 -0.79 -23.44 6.02
N ILE A 239 -0.73 -22.77 4.87
CA ILE A 239 0.48 -22.76 4.03
C ILE A 239 1.63 -22.02 4.72
N ILE A 240 1.33 -20.87 5.35
CA ILE A 240 2.34 -20.12 6.08
C ILE A 240 2.81 -20.87 7.32
N GLU A 241 1.93 -21.59 8.02
CA GLU A 241 2.32 -22.43 9.14
C GLU A 241 3.27 -23.53 8.67
N THR A 242 2.98 -24.18 7.54
CA THR A 242 3.86 -25.18 6.90
C THR A 242 5.23 -24.58 6.59
N LEU A 243 5.27 -23.40 5.96
CA LEU A 243 6.51 -22.69 5.67
C LEU A 243 7.29 -22.36 6.95
N THR A 244 6.59 -21.92 7.99
CA THR A 244 7.19 -21.61 9.29
C THR A 244 7.77 -22.85 9.96
N LYS A 245 7.07 -23.97 9.93
CA LYS A 245 7.56 -25.26 10.46
C LYS A 245 8.81 -25.73 9.72
N THR A 246 8.83 -25.59 8.38
CA THR A 246 9.96 -26.02 7.54
C THR A 246 11.20 -25.15 7.74
N LEU A 247 11.03 -23.82 7.79
CA LEU A 247 12.12 -22.86 7.88
C LEU A 247 12.47 -22.45 9.30
N GLY A 248 11.53 -22.55 10.25
CA GLY A 248 11.64 -22.03 11.62
C GLY A 248 12.70 -22.71 12.50
N LYS A 249 13.32 -23.81 12.04
CA LYS A 249 14.45 -24.48 12.72
C LYS A 249 15.75 -23.66 12.64
N LYS A 250 15.80 -22.61 11.81
CA LYS A 250 16.98 -21.75 11.64
C LYS A 250 16.85 -20.52 12.54
N ARG A 251 17.96 -20.13 13.19
CA ARG A 251 18.02 -18.94 14.06
C ARG A 251 17.67 -17.65 13.32
N TYR A 252 17.89 -17.61 12.01
CA TYR A 252 17.68 -16.47 11.14
C TYR A 252 17.41 -16.95 9.72
N ILE A 253 16.42 -16.37 9.05
CA ILE A 253 16.08 -16.66 7.66
C ILE A 253 16.34 -15.44 6.79
N ARG A 254 17.16 -15.62 5.76
CA ARG A 254 17.31 -14.59 4.73
C ARG A 254 16.02 -14.44 3.97
N TYR A 255 15.64 -13.20 3.69
CA TYR A 255 14.43 -12.90 2.91
C TYR A 255 14.38 -13.64 1.56
N SER A 256 15.52 -13.77 0.86
CA SER A 256 15.59 -14.52 -0.40
C SER A 256 15.17 -15.98 -0.26
N ILE A 257 15.50 -16.63 0.85
CA ILE A 257 15.09 -18.01 1.13
C ILE A 257 13.61 -18.08 1.46
N PHE A 258 13.10 -17.11 2.21
CA PHE A 258 11.66 -17.00 2.51
C PHE A 258 10.85 -16.80 1.22
N LYS A 259 11.27 -15.84 0.37
CA LYS A 259 10.62 -15.58 -0.91
C LYS A 259 10.64 -16.82 -1.80
N GLN A 260 11.77 -17.49 -1.93
CA GLN A 260 11.89 -18.72 -2.68
C GLN A 260 10.95 -19.82 -2.14
N GLY A 261 10.80 -19.92 -0.82
CA GLY A 261 9.84 -20.82 -0.19
C GLY A 261 8.39 -20.49 -0.57
N ILE A 262 8.01 -19.22 -0.59
CA ILE A 262 6.69 -18.76 -1.06
C ILE A 262 6.49 -19.13 -2.54
N ASP A 263 7.44 -18.83 -3.41
CA ASP A 263 7.36 -19.13 -4.85
C ASP A 263 7.20 -20.64 -5.10
N TYR A 264 7.89 -21.48 -4.31
CA TYR A 264 7.76 -22.95 -4.41
C TYR A 264 6.43 -23.46 -3.89
N LEU A 265 5.92 -22.89 -2.78
CA LEU A 265 4.60 -23.22 -2.26
C LEU A 265 3.51 -22.86 -3.26
N ASN A 266 3.61 -21.71 -3.90
CA ASN A 266 2.68 -21.31 -4.96
C ASN A 266 2.64 -22.32 -6.10
N ALA A 267 3.81 -22.75 -6.58
CA ALA A 267 3.90 -23.74 -7.65
C ALA A 267 3.33 -25.11 -7.23
N LEU A 268 3.63 -25.55 -6.02
CA LEU A 268 3.12 -26.81 -5.48
C LEU A 268 1.60 -26.78 -5.33
N THR A 269 1.04 -25.70 -4.76
CA THR A 269 -0.41 -25.54 -4.58
C THR A 269 -1.14 -25.52 -5.92
N PHE A 270 -0.55 -24.86 -6.93
CA PHE A 270 -1.13 -24.78 -8.27
C PHE A 270 -1.21 -26.17 -8.94
N ILE A 271 -0.18 -26.99 -8.80
CA ILE A 271 -0.10 -28.29 -9.50
C ILE A 271 -0.99 -29.37 -8.87
N TRP A 272 -1.05 -29.42 -7.55
CA TRP A 272 -1.62 -30.57 -6.84
C TRP A 272 -2.87 -30.27 -6.02
N GLY A 273 -3.33 -29.02 -5.95
CA GLY A 273 -4.55 -28.70 -5.21
C GLY A 273 -4.40 -28.94 -3.69
N ASP A 274 -5.36 -29.65 -3.08
CA ASP A 274 -5.28 -30.05 -1.67
C ASP A 274 -4.26 -31.18 -1.49
N VAL A 275 -3.10 -30.83 -0.95
CA VAL A 275 -1.98 -31.75 -0.78
C VAL A 275 -1.77 -32.04 0.70
N ASP A 276 -1.33 -33.28 1.01
CA ASP A 276 -0.94 -33.69 2.34
C ASP A 276 0.21 -32.79 2.86
N GLU A 277 0.06 -32.31 4.10
CA GLU A 277 1.02 -31.41 4.75
C GLU A 277 2.42 -32.01 4.88
N VAL A 278 2.53 -33.33 5.12
CA VAL A 278 3.81 -34.02 5.25
C VAL A 278 4.54 -34.03 3.92
N TRP A 279 3.83 -34.38 2.86
CA TRP A 279 4.38 -34.38 1.49
C TRP A 279 4.78 -32.97 1.04
N LEU A 280 3.94 -31.97 1.33
CA LEU A 280 4.22 -30.56 0.99
C LEU A 280 5.52 -30.07 1.66
N ASN A 281 5.69 -30.38 2.95
CA ASN A 281 6.91 -30.05 3.68
C ASN A 281 8.16 -30.70 3.10
N GLU A 282 8.07 -31.97 2.73
CA GLU A 282 9.18 -32.71 2.16
C GLU A 282 9.57 -32.17 0.78
N MET A 283 8.59 -31.94 -0.09
CA MET A 283 8.81 -31.34 -1.41
C MET A 283 9.37 -29.93 -1.33
N LEU A 284 8.84 -29.08 -0.45
CA LEU A 284 9.36 -27.74 -0.22
C LEU A 284 10.82 -27.78 0.22
N TRP A 285 11.16 -28.68 1.14
CA TRP A 285 12.54 -28.85 1.61
C TRP A 285 13.49 -29.31 0.50
N GLN A 286 13.06 -30.28 -0.33
CA GLN A 286 13.84 -30.75 -1.49
C GLN A 286 14.06 -29.61 -2.49
N MET A 287 13.04 -28.82 -2.80
CA MET A 287 13.12 -27.69 -3.74
C MET A 287 14.02 -26.57 -3.24
N LEU A 288 13.96 -26.24 -1.95
CA LEU A 288 14.85 -25.23 -1.33
C LEU A 288 16.33 -25.63 -1.36
N ASN A 289 16.63 -26.92 -1.50
CA ASN A 289 17.99 -27.44 -1.60
C ASN A 289 18.40 -27.77 -3.04
N ASP A 290 17.52 -27.61 -4.03
CA ASP A 290 17.84 -27.89 -5.44
C ASP A 290 18.65 -26.73 -6.05
N LYS A 291 19.92 -26.98 -6.36
CA LYS A 291 20.84 -25.96 -6.89
C LYS A 291 20.46 -25.44 -8.28
N ARG A 292 19.55 -26.10 -9.01
CA ARG A 292 19.06 -25.68 -10.32
C ARG A 292 18.08 -24.52 -10.21
N LEU A 293 17.46 -24.36 -9.04
CA LEU A 293 16.47 -23.35 -8.77
C LEU A 293 17.16 -22.12 -8.14
N GLN A 294 17.57 -21.18 -8.95
CA GLN A 294 18.31 -19.99 -8.51
C GLN A 294 17.38 -18.85 -8.11
N PRO A 295 17.67 -18.12 -7.00
CA PRO A 295 16.76 -17.12 -6.41
C PRO A 295 16.69 -15.76 -7.14
N ASN A 296 17.40 -15.56 -8.25
CA ASN A 296 17.56 -14.23 -8.89
C ASN A 296 16.75 -14.03 -10.17
N VAL A 297 15.69 -14.79 -10.37
CA VAL A 297 14.84 -14.68 -11.55
C VAL A 297 13.55 -13.96 -11.19
N ASN A 298 12.95 -13.27 -12.16
CA ASN A 298 11.61 -12.69 -12.06
C ASN A 298 10.62 -13.73 -11.51
N SER A 299 9.69 -13.31 -10.63
CA SER A 299 8.76 -14.22 -9.94
C SER A 299 7.98 -15.13 -10.90
N VAL A 300 7.59 -14.61 -12.06
CA VAL A 300 6.89 -15.39 -13.12
C VAL A 300 7.79 -16.47 -13.71
N ASP A 301 9.01 -16.11 -14.12
CA ASP A 301 9.96 -17.07 -14.67
C ASP A 301 10.39 -18.12 -13.65
N GLN A 302 10.52 -17.73 -12.38
CA GLN A 302 10.80 -18.62 -11.26
C GLN A 302 9.68 -19.65 -11.10
N PHE A 303 8.44 -19.20 -11.11
CA PHE A 303 7.26 -20.05 -11.03
C PHE A 303 7.26 -21.12 -12.13
N TYR A 304 7.46 -20.72 -13.41
CA TYR A 304 7.50 -21.65 -14.53
C TYR A 304 8.67 -22.64 -14.47
N ARG A 305 9.85 -22.20 -14.05
CA ARG A 305 11.00 -23.12 -13.86
C ARG A 305 10.71 -24.15 -12.78
N VAL A 306 10.11 -23.72 -11.67
CA VAL A 306 9.68 -24.63 -10.61
C VAL A 306 8.65 -25.62 -11.13
N LEU A 307 7.66 -25.13 -11.88
CA LEU A 307 6.61 -25.95 -12.50
C LEU A 307 7.21 -27.01 -13.42
N GLN A 308 8.13 -26.63 -14.30
CA GLN A 308 8.82 -27.58 -15.20
C GLN A 308 9.62 -28.63 -14.42
N CYS A 309 10.41 -28.21 -13.41
CA CYS A 309 11.15 -29.16 -12.58
C CYS A 309 10.25 -30.15 -11.84
N LEU A 310 9.05 -29.77 -11.47
CA LEU A 310 8.09 -30.67 -10.81
C LEU A 310 7.44 -31.63 -11.78
N LEU A 311 7.14 -31.20 -13.00
CA LEU A 311 6.61 -32.06 -14.07
C LEU A 311 7.62 -33.07 -14.55
N GLU A 312 8.93 -32.75 -14.55
CA GLU A 312 10.00 -33.67 -14.89
C GLU A 312 10.24 -34.75 -13.83
N LYS A 313 9.84 -34.53 -12.58
CA LYS A 313 9.96 -35.48 -11.47
C LYS A 313 8.77 -36.43 -11.34
N LYS A 314 7.74 -36.26 -12.15
CA LYS A 314 6.57 -37.12 -12.23
C LYS A 314 6.75 -38.22 -13.27
#